data_47d4cedb58f930dd689b986529c87bb1
#
_entry.id   47d4cedb58f930dd689b986529c87bb1
#
_cell.length_a   1.000
_cell.length_b   1.000
_cell.length_c   1.000
_cell.angle_alpha   90.00
_cell.angle_beta   90.00
_cell.angle_gamma   90.00
#
_symmetry.space_group_name_H-M   'P 1'
#
loop_
_entity.id
_entity.type
_entity.pdbx_description
1 polymer ?
#
loop_
_entity_poly.entity_id
_entity_poly.type
_entity_poly.pdbx_seq_one_letter_code
_entity_poly.pdbx_strand_id
1 'polypeptide(L)'
;MASLPGPKSRDVQEMIRHLKWSHAEKQIARKAFELALDREFRNVIRRAKDMAGNIEQPTDLWDLEHYLTESRKRIDRTYDYRYSVLTDVFGRLIREGRLSEKELQGLGEDKLESIRSYAKLLGKLEEVGLKPGGS
;
A
#
# COMPACT_ATOMS: atom_id res chain seq x y z
N MET A 1 13.51 -27.09 -33.46
CA MET A 1 12.16 -27.25 -32.96
C MET A 1 11.69 -25.96 -32.31
N ALA A 2 10.62 -25.43 -32.84
CA ALA A 2 10.11 -24.19 -32.29
C ALA A 2 9.62 -24.44 -30.89
N SER A 3 10.22 -23.75 -29.93
CA SER A 3 9.69 -23.77 -28.60
C SER A 3 8.28 -23.18 -28.65
N LEU A 4 7.38 -23.80 -27.94
CA LEU A 4 6.06 -23.23 -27.73
C LEU A 4 6.25 -21.81 -27.25
N PRO A 5 5.53 -20.84 -27.83
CA PRO A 5 5.57 -19.53 -27.25
C PRO A 5 4.94 -19.62 -25.87
N GLY A 6 5.78 -19.68 -24.85
CA GLY A 6 5.34 -19.36 -23.55
C GLY A 6 4.88 -17.90 -23.54
N PRO A 7 4.70 -17.28 -22.39
CA PRO A 7 4.41 -15.86 -22.33
C PRO A 7 5.45 -15.18 -23.22
N LYS A 8 4.99 -14.29 -24.08
CA LYS A 8 5.85 -13.60 -25.02
C LYS A 8 7.06 -13.06 -24.26
N SER A 9 8.24 -13.17 -24.86
CA SER A 9 9.47 -12.71 -24.22
C SER A 9 9.37 -11.25 -23.76
N ARG A 10 8.56 -10.45 -24.46
CA ARG A 10 8.25 -9.08 -24.04
C ARG A 10 7.57 -9.04 -22.68
N ASP A 11 6.57 -9.90 -22.44
CA ASP A 11 5.84 -9.95 -21.18
C ASP A 11 6.75 -10.41 -20.03
N VAL A 12 7.61 -11.37 -20.29
CA VAL A 12 8.59 -11.84 -19.31
C VAL A 12 9.59 -10.74 -18.96
N GLN A 13 10.04 -9.98 -19.98
CA GLN A 13 10.96 -8.86 -19.75
C GLN A 13 10.32 -7.75 -18.94
N GLU A 14 9.04 -7.49 -19.18
CA GLU A 14 8.30 -6.50 -18.38
C GLU A 14 8.14 -6.96 -16.95
N MET A 15 7.83 -8.24 -16.74
CA MET A 15 7.78 -8.81 -15.39
C MET A 15 9.11 -8.70 -14.68
N ILE A 16 10.21 -9.00 -15.37
CA ILE A 16 11.55 -8.89 -14.81
C ILE A 16 11.87 -7.46 -14.43
N ARG A 17 11.48 -6.48 -15.25
CA ARG A 17 11.68 -5.07 -14.93
C ARG A 17 10.92 -4.67 -13.68
N HIS A 18 9.67 -5.12 -13.52
CA HIS A 18 8.88 -4.85 -12.32
C HIS A 18 9.50 -5.45 -11.07
N LEU A 19 10.14 -6.61 -11.21
CA LEU A 19 10.80 -7.26 -10.08
C LEU A 19 12.17 -6.68 -9.82
N LYS A 20 12.71 -5.95 -10.80
CA LYS A 20 14.09 -5.46 -10.73
C LYS A 20 14.12 -4.02 -10.23
N TRP A 21 14.61 -3.86 -9.02
CA TRP A 21 14.74 -2.56 -8.37
C TRP A 21 16.22 -2.19 -8.29
N SER A 22 16.58 -1.02 -8.78
CA SER A 22 17.94 -0.53 -8.64
C SER A 22 18.23 -0.17 -7.18
N HIS A 23 19.49 -0.01 -6.85
CA HIS A 23 19.88 0.39 -5.49
C HIS A 23 19.22 1.72 -5.11
N ALA A 24 19.25 2.70 -6.03
CA ALA A 24 18.64 4.00 -5.80
C ALA A 24 17.13 3.87 -5.59
N GLU A 25 16.46 3.04 -6.39
CA GLU A 25 15.02 2.79 -6.25
C GLU A 25 14.70 2.15 -4.92
N LYS A 26 15.53 1.21 -4.46
CA LYS A 26 15.34 0.56 -3.17
C LYS A 26 15.41 1.55 -2.02
N GLN A 27 16.33 2.52 -2.11
CA GLN A 27 16.44 3.57 -1.09
C GLN A 27 15.22 4.47 -1.05
N ILE A 28 14.74 4.88 -2.23
CA ILE A 28 13.53 5.69 -2.33
C ILE A 28 12.33 4.93 -1.78
N ALA A 29 12.19 3.67 -2.18
CA ALA A 29 11.09 2.81 -1.74
C ALA A 29 11.10 2.63 -0.23
N ARG A 30 12.25 2.36 0.36
CA ARG A 30 12.38 2.17 1.82
C ARG A 30 11.96 3.43 2.57
N LYS A 31 12.45 4.56 2.13
CA LYS A 31 12.15 5.85 2.75
C LYS A 31 10.66 6.16 2.65
N ALA A 32 10.08 5.97 1.47
CA ALA A 32 8.65 6.22 1.27
C ALA A 32 7.78 5.28 2.10
N PHE A 33 8.14 4.01 2.15
CA PHE A 33 7.42 3.00 2.92
C PHE A 33 7.43 3.35 4.42
N GLU A 34 8.60 3.69 4.95
CA GLU A 34 8.73 4.06 6.36
C GLU A 34 7.98 5.34 6.69
N LEU A 35 8.00 6.30 5.78
CA LEU A 35 7.25 7.55 5.95
C LEU A 35 5.75 7.30 6.01
N ALA A 36 5.24 6.49 5.10
CA ALA A 36 3.82 6.15 5.08
C ALA A 36 3.41 5.39 6.34
N LEU A 37 4.24 4.44 6.76
CA LEU A 37 3.97 3.66 7.96
C LEU A 37 3.96 4.54 9.22
N ASP A 38 4.89 5.48 9.32
CA ASP A 38 4.90 6.44 10.42
C ASP A 38 3.62 7.27 10.45
N ARG A 39 3.18 7.75 9.29
CA ARG A 39 1.93 8.50 9.18
C ARG A 39 0.72 7.65 9.59
N GLU A 40 0.74 6.38 9.22
CA GLU A 40 -0.32 5.45 9.58
C GLU A 40 -0.39 5.28 11.11
N PHE A 41 0.75 5.04 11.75
CA PHE A 41 0.81 4.89 13.21
C PHE A 41 0.39 6.17 13.93
N ARG A 42 0.82 7.33 13.44
CA ARG A 42 0.43 8.61 14.04
C ARG A 42 -1.08 8.82 13.96
N ASN A 43 -1.68 8.41 12.87
CA ASN A 43 -3.13 8.48 12.71
C ASN A 43 -3.85 7.55 13.71
N VAL A 44 -3.36 6.32 13.86
CA VAL A 44 -3.92 5.37 14.82
C VAL A 44 -3.77 5.88 16.25
N ILE A 45 -2.58 6.41 16.58
CA ILE A 45 -2.31 6.96 17.92
C ILE A 45 -3.28 8.11 18.24
N ARG A 46 -3.45 9.03 17.30
CA ARG A 46 -4.37 10.16 17.48
C ARG A 46 -5.78 9.70 17.73
N ARG A 47 -6.25 8.77 16.93
CA ARG A 47 -7.60 8.22 17.04
C ARG A 47 -7.76 7.45 18.35
N ALA A 48 -6.77 6.67 18.74
CA ALA A 48 -6.79 5.92 20.00
C ALA A 48 -6.86 6.84 21.21
N LYS A 49 -6.08 7.91 21.20
CA LYS A 49 -6.12 8.91 22.28
C LYS A 49 -7.50 9.58 22.37
N ASP A 50 -8.07 9.92 21.24
CA ASP A 50 -9.39 10.52 21.17
C ASP A 50 -10.45 9.57 21.74
N MET A 51 -10.43 8.32 21.29
CA MET A 51 -11.36 7.31 21.78
C MET A 51 -11.16 7.04 23.27
N ALA A 52 -9.92 6.95 23.73
CA ALA A 52 -9.61 6.73 25.14
C ALA A 52 -10.10 7.89 26.01
N GLY A 53 -9.96 9.13 25.52
CA GLY A 53 -10.42 10.31 26.23
C GLY A 53 -11.93 10.42 26.34
N ASN A 54 -12.66 9.69 25.50
CA ASN A 54 -14.12 9.72 25.46
C ASN A 54 -14.77 8.46 26.04
N ILE A 55 -14.00 7.62 26.75
CA ILE A 55 -14.54 6.43 27.39
C ILE A 55 -15.42 6.84 28.56
N GLU A 56 -16.67 6.43 28.54
CA GLU A 56 -17.62 6.64 29.64
C GLU A 56 -18.31 5.34 30.03
N GLN A 57 -18.53 4.44 29.07
CA GLN A 57 -19.20 3.18 29.28
C GLN A 57 -18.26 2.02 28.97
N PRO A 58 -18.52 0.82 29.55
CA PRO A 58 -17.70 -0.36 29.22
C PRO A 58 -17.66 -0.66 27.73
N THR A 59 -18.75 -0.40 27.00
CA THR A 59 -18.79 -0.58 25.55
C THR A 59 -17.77 0.28 24.83
N ASP A 60 -17.53 1.49 25.32
CA ASP A 60 -16.54 2.40 24.74
C ASP A 60 -15.13 1.82 24.84
N LEU A 61 -14.86 1.13 25.94
CA LEU A 61 -13.58 0.46 26.14
C LEU A 61 -13.35 -0.63 25.10
N TRP A 62 -14.39 -1.42 24.84
CA TRP A 62 -14.30 -2.50 23.85
C TRP A 62 -14.26 -1.97 22.42
N ASP A 63 -14.88 -0.81 22.17
CA ASP A 63 -14.79 -0.14 20.87
C ASP A 63 -13.33 0.24 20.58
N LEU A 64 -12.63 0.74 21.59
CA LEU A 64 -11.19 1.07 21.45
C LEU A 64 -10.36 -0.18 21.16
N GLU A 65 -10.60 -1.25 21.91
CA GLU A 65 -9.90 -2.52 21.69
C GLU A 65 -10.13 -3.03 20.29
N HIS A 66 -11.37 -3.01 19.82
CA HIS A 66 -11.72 -3.42 18.46
C HIS A 66 -11.02 -2.55 17.41
N TYR A 67 -11.02 -1.24 17.60
CA TYR A 67 -10.34 -0.31 16.70
C TYR A 67 -8.85 -0.64 16.59
N LEU A 68 -8.19 -0.89 17.72
CA LEU A 68 -6.76 -1.20 17.73
C LEU A 68 -6.47 -2.53 17.04
N THR A 69 -7.29 -3.54 17.30
CA THR A 69 -7.15 -4.85 16.66
C THR A 69 -7.32 -4.78 15.15
N GLU A 70 -8.36 -4.11 14.69
CA GLU A 70 -8.63 -3.95 13.27
C GLU A 70 -7.55 -3.09 12.59
N SER A 71 -7.05 -2.07 13.28
CA SER A 71 -5.97 -1.23 12.78
C SER A 71 -4.69 -2.05 12.57
N ARG A 72 -4.35 -2.92 13.52
CA ARG A 72 -3.17 -3.79 13.42
C ARG A 72 -3.32 -4.72 12.22
N LYS A 73 -4.47 -5.37 12.08
CA LYS A 73 -4.72 -6.28 10.96
C LYS A 73 -4.60 -5.57 9.61
N ARG A 74 -5.15 -4.37 9.51
CA ARG A 74 -5.09 -3.57 8.29
C ARG A 74 -3.65 -3.18 7.96
N ILE A 75 -2.89 -2.72 8.97
CA ILE A 75 -1.49 -2.34 8.79
C ILE A 75 -0.66 -3.55 8.34
N ASP A 76 -0.79 -4.68 9.03
CA ASP A 76 -0.05 -5.90 8.69
C ASP A 76 -0.36 -6.36 7.27
N ARG A 77 -1.61 -6.22 6.83
CA ARG A 77 -2.05 -6.63 5.50
C ARG A 77 -1.57 -5.67 4.42
N THR A 78 -1.56 -4.37 4.70
CA THR A 78 -1.25 -3.32 3.73
C THR A 78 0.26 -3.12 3.56
N TYR A 79 1.00 -3.12 4.66
CA TYR A 79 2.42 -2.76 4.66
C TYR A 79 3.30 -3.99 4.45
N ASP A 80 3.33 -4.46 3.21
CA ASP A 80 4.08 -5.64 2.80
C ASP A 80 5.30 -5.18 2.01
N TYR A 81 6.50 -5.29 2.59
CA TYR A 81 7.73 -4.85 1.94
C TYR A 81 8.38 -5.98 1.15
N ARG A 82 7.68 -6.42 0.11
CA ARG A 82 8.24 -7.35 -0.88
C ARG A 82 8.23 -6.64 -2.23
N TYR A 83 9.35 -6.65 -2.91
CA TYR A 83 9.48 -5.92 -4.18
C TYR A 83 8.47 -6.37 -5.24
N SER A 84 8.05 -7.63 -5.17
CA SER A 84 7.06 -8.17 -6.12
C SER A 84 5.67 -7.53 -6.00
N VAL A 85 5.34 -6.95 -4.84
CA VAL A 85 4.02 -6.34 -4.61
C VAL A 85 4.11 -4.85 -4.26
N LEU A 86 5.32 -4.31 -4.21
CA LEU A 86 5.55 -2.98 -3.66
C LEU A 86 4.89 -1.87 -4.48
N THR A 87 4.80 -2.02 -5.80
CA THR A 87 4.08 -1.04 -6.63
C THR A 87 2.60 -1.00 -6.28
N ASP A 88 2.00 -2.15 -5.97
CA ASP A 88 0.62 -2.21 -5.54
C ASP A 88 0.45 -1.57 -4.15
N VAL A 89 1.39 -1.86 -3.25
CA VAL A 89 1.39 -1.24 -1.92
C VAL A 89 1.43 0.28 -2.04
N PHE A 90 2.34 0.82 -2.84
CA PHE A 90 2.45 2.27 -3.04
C PHE A 90 1.21 2.86 -3.69
N GLY A 91 0.62 2.15 -4.66
CA GLY A 91 -0.64 2.59 -5.27
C GLY A 91 -1.76 2.74 -4.24
N ARG A 92 -1.87 1.77 -3.35
CA ARG A 92 -2.83 1.82 -2.26
C ARG A 92 -2.54 2.98 -1.31
N LEU A 93 -1.28 3.18 -0.94
CA LEU A 93 -0.89 4.25 -0.02
C LEU A 93 -1.15 5.63 -0.60
N ILE A 94 -0.97 5.81 -1.91
CA ILE A 94 -1.34 7.05 -2.58
C ILE A 94 -2.86 7.22 -2.52
N ARG A 95 -3.60 6.18 -2.85
CA ARG A 95 -5.07 6.25 -2.84
C ARG A 95 -5.62 6.59 -1.45
N GLU A 96 -4.97 6.09 -0.40
CA GLU A 96 -5.39 6.33 0.97
C GLU A 96 -4.82 7.62 1.56
N GLY A 97 -4.03 8.36 0.80
CA GLY A 97 -3.48 9.64 1.24
C GLY A 97 -2.28 9.51 2.19
N ARG A 98 -1.66 8.33 2.26
CA ARG A 98 -0.47 8.13 3.09
C ARG A 98 0.82 8.51 2.39
N LEU A 99 0.79 8.55 1.06
CA LEU A 99 1.91 8.99 0.23
C LEU A 99 1.40 9.89 -0.88
N SER A 100 2.26 10.78 -1.34
CA SER A 100 2.05 11.50 -2.58
C SER A 100 2.98 10.93 -3.64
N GLU A 101 2.61 11.09 -4.90
CA GLU A 101 3.43 10.65 -6.02
C GLU A 101 4.78 11.35 -6.01
N LYS A 102 4.83 12.58 -5.56
CA LYS A 102 6.05 13.36 -5.44
C LYS A 102 7.08 12.68 -4.52
N GLU A 103 6.60 11.99 -3.50
CA GLU A 103 7.46 11.29 -2.55
C GLU A 103 8.06 10.02 -3.13
N LEU A 104 7.61 9.62 -4.32
CA LEU A 104 8.14 8.47 -5.06
C LEU A 104 8.99 8.88 -6.25
N GLN A 105 9.34 10.15 -6.37
CA GLN A 105 10.20 10.63 -7.44
C GLN A 105 11.56 9.94 -7.40
N GLY A 106 12.04 9.53 -8.57
CA GLY A 106 13.28 8.78 -8.70
C GLY A 106 13.07 7.31 -8.99
N LEU A 107 11.85 6.80 -8.80
CA LEU A 107 11.51 5.46 -9.28
C LEU A 107 11.43 5.49 -10.81
N GLY A 108 11.77 4.37 -11.44
CA GLY A 108 11.65 4.23 -12.88
C GLY A 108 10.22 4.44 -13.35
N GLU A 109 10.06 4.91 -14.59
CA GLU A 109 8.74 5.20 -15.14
C GLU A 109 7.83 3.96 -15.19
N ASP A 110 8.42 2.78 -15.40
CA ASP A 110 7.69 1.53 -15.38
C ASP A 110 6.99 1.31 -14.03
N LYS A 111 7.69 1.61 -12.95
CA LYS A 111 7.15 1.47 -11.60
C LYS A 111 6.12 2.54 -11.29
N LEU A 112 6.39 3.78 -11.67
CA LEU A 112 5.44 4.88 -11.47
C LEU A 112 4.13 4.64 -12.22
N GLU A 113 4.20 4.12 -13.45
CA GLU A 113 3.00 3.75 -14.21
C GLU A 113 2.20 2.66 -13.52
N SER A 114 2.86 1.63 -13.02
CA SER A 114 2.19 0.55 -12.28
C SER A 114 1.51 1.07 -11.02
N ILE A 115 2.19 1.95 -10.31
CA ILE A 115 1.66 2.56 -9.08
C ILE A 115 0.41 3.38 -9.40
N ARG A 116 0.48 4.23 -10.43
CA ARG A 116 -0.65 5.05 -10.87
C ARG A 116 -1.83 4.21 -11.31
N SER A 117 -1.55 3.17 -12.09
CA SER A 117 -2.59 2.28 -12.60
C SER A 117 -3.32 1.57 -11.46
N TYR A 118 -2.58 1.10 -10.48
CA TYR A 118 -3.19 0.41 -9.33
C TYR A 118 -4.01 1.38 -8.48
N ALA A 119 -3.50 2.59 -8.22
CA ALA A 119 -4.23 3.61 -7.48
C ALA A 119 -5.55 3.95 -8.18
N LYS A 120 -5.52 4.06 -9.51
CA LYS A 120 -6.70 4.34 -10.31
C LYS A 120 -7.70 3.19 -10.25
N LEU A 121 -7.20 1.95 -10.33
CA LEU A 121 -8.05 0.76 -10.21
C LEU A 121 -8.76 0.74 -8.87
N LEU A 122 -8.05 1.01 -7.78
CA LEU A 122 -8.65 1.06 -6.45
C LEU A 122 -9.76 2.11 -6.37
N GLY A 123 -9.55 3.27 -6.99
CA GLY A 123 -10.55 4.31 -7.05
C GLY A 123 -11.81 3.87 -7.77
N LYS A 124 -11.65 3.14 -8.88
CA LYS A 124 -12.79 2.60 -9.64
C LYS A 124 -13.55 1.55 -8.85
N LEU A 125 -12.85 0.68 -8.13
CA LEU A 125 -13.48 -0.34 -7.30
C LEU A 125 -14.29 0.29 -6.17
N GLU A 126 -13.79 1.36 -5.58
CA GLU A 126 -14.52 2.10 -4.55
C GLU A 126 -15.81 2.73 -5.10
N GLU A 127 -15.76 3.25 -6.35
CA GLU A 127 -16.93 3.84 -7.00
C GLU A 127 -18.06 2.84 -7.19
N VAL A 128 -17.73 1.57 -7.42
CA VAL A 128 -18.75 0.51 -7.59
C VAL A 128 -19.03 -0.24 -6.29
N GLY A 129 -18.52 0.26 -5.16
CA GLY A 129 -18.78 -0.31 -3.85
C GLY A 129 -17.99 -1.56 -3.53
N LEU A 130 -16.97 -1.89 -4.34
CA LEU A 130 -16.12 -3.04 -4.09
C LEU A 130 -14.85 -2.60 -3.37
N LYS A 131 -14.54 -3.24 -2.25
CA LYS A 131 -13.30 -2.97 -1.51
C LYS A 131 -12.30 -4.08 -1.79
N PRO A 132 -11.22 -3.80 -2.54
CA PRO A 132 -10.21 -4.81 -2.82
C PRO A 132 -9.52 -5.24 -1.53
N GLY A 133 -9.34 -6.55 -1.35
CA GLY A 133 -8.73 -7.09 -0.15
C GLY A 133 -9.59 -6.91 1.10
N GLY A 134 -10.85 -6.59 0.93
CA GLY A 134 -11.74 -6.32 2.03
C GLY A 134 -12.07 -7.54 2.84
N SER A 135 -12.29 -7.35 4.02
CA SER A 135 -12.98 -8.25 4.91
C SER A 135 -14.33 -7.65 5.14
#